data_72439c9397f4c505b857abe76f226df8
#
_entry.id   72439c9397f4c505b857abe76f226df8
#
_cell.length_a   1.000
_cell.length_b   1.000
_cell.length_c   1.000
_cell.angle_alpha   90.00
_cell.angle_beta   90.00
_cell.angle_gamma   90.00
#
_symmetry.space_group_name_H-M   'P 1'
#
loop_
_entity.id
_entity.type
_entity.pdbx_description
1 polymer ?
#
loop_
_entity_poly.entity_id
_entity_poly.type
_entity_poly.pdbx_seq_one_letter_code
_entity_poly.pdbx_strand_id
1 'polypeptide(L)'
;PAGKTYLSGLRGILRSYERLEREVRSTHKQLSGQITVGTIVSVGLSYMPEASEAFARLHPEVDIRTEFGSNDRVFEMTTEGEVDFGLVSFPRSTKHLQYVLLQQEPMRIVCSAEHPLASQHEVTLSQLRRLDMIGFDRALQLRQEIDQCLSRAGIEVNVRMEFDNADS
;
A
#
# COMPACT_ATOMS: atom_id res chain seq x y z
N PRO A 1 27.71 12.05 -8.85
CA PRO A 1 27.45 10.61 -8.98
C PRO A 1 28.08 9.83 -7.83
N ALA A 2 29.43 9.86 -7.66
CA ALA A 2 30.12 9.08 -6.64
C ALA A 2 29.65 9.33 -5.19
N GLY A 3 29.39 10.59 -4.81
CA GLY A 3 28.92 10.94 -3.47
C GLY A 3 27.53 10.38 -3.14
N LYS A 4 26.63 10.29 -4.11
CA LYS A 4 25.31 9.67 -3.91
C LYS A 4 25.44 8.16 -3.71
N THR A 5 26.28 7.49 -4.49
CA THR A 5 26.56 6.05 -4.34
C THR A 5 27.19 5.75 -2.99
N TYR A 6 28.15 6.58 -2.59
CA TYR A 6 28.82 6.44 -1.30
C TYR A 6 27.86 6.66 -0.12
N LEU A 7 27.00 7.69 -0.21
CA LEU A 7 26.00 7.98 0.82
C LEU A 7 24.96 6.85 0.96
N SER A 8 24.50 6.30 -0.17
CA SER A 8 23.59 5.14 -0.17
C SER A 8 24.27 3.92 0.47
N GLY A 9 25.52 3.64 0.12
CA GLY A 9 26.30 2.55 0.73
C GLY A 9 26.50 2.72 2.24
N LEU A 10 26.85 3.94 2.68
CA LEU A 10 27.01 4.22 4.12
C LEU A 10 25.69 4.04 4.91
N ARG A 11 24.59 4.51 4.36
CA ARG A 11 23.26 4.29 4.97
C ARG A 11 22.95 2.79 5.11
N GLY A 12 23.31 1.99 4.10
CA GLY A 12 23.15 0.53 4.17
C GLY A 12 23.99 -0.11 5.29
N ILE A 13 25.24 0.33 5.45
CA ILE A 13 26.12 -0.17 6.52
C ILE A 13 25.60 0.23 7.91
N LEU A 14 25.20 1.48 8.08
CA LEU A 14 24.65 1.96 9.36
C LEU A 14 23.40 1.17 9.76
N ARG A 15 22.48 0.95 8.82
CA ARG A 15 21.28 0.15 9.08
C ARG A 15 21.62 -1.31 9.43
N SER A 16 22.59 -1.90 8.75
CA SER A 16 23.05 -3.26 9.07
C SER A 16 23.67 -3.34 10.46
N TYR A 17 24.38 -2.31 10.87
CA TYR A 17 24.96 -2.18 12.20
C TYR A 17 23.85 -2.08 13.27
N GLU A 18 22.88 -1.18 13.08
CA GLU A 18 21.74 -1.00 13.98
C GLU A 18 20.89 -2.27 14.09
N ARG A 19 20.71 -3.01 12.98
CA ARG A 19 20.03 -4.30 12.99
C ARG A 19 20.79 -5.32 13.83
N LEU A 20 22.09 -5.43 13.65
CA LEU A 20 22.93 -6.35 14.44
C LEU A 20 22.88 -6.00 15.93
N GLU A 21 22.92 -4.72 16.28
CA GLU A 21 22.79 -4.27 17.66
C GLU A 21 21.44 -4.68 18.27
N ARG A 22 20.35 -4.54 17.49
CA ARG A 22 19.00 -5.00 17.89
C ARG A 22 18.95 -6.53 18.07
N GLU A 23 19.53 -7.31 17.14
CA GLU A 23 19.61 -8.77 17.23
C GLU A 23 20.36 -9.22 18.50
N VAL A 24 21.43 -8.55 18.84
CA VAL A 24 22.19 -8.82 20.07
C VAL A 24 21.37 -8.49 21.33
N ARG A 25 20.67 -7.36 21.32
CA ARG A 25 19.79 -6.95 22.46
C ARG A 25 18.58 -7.86 22.61
N SER A 26 18.02 -8.39 21.52
CA SER A 26 16.85 -9.28 21.54
C SER A 26 17.12 -10.66 22.17
N THR A 27 18.37 -10.96 22.51
CA THR A 27 18.74 -12.17 23.29
C THR A 27 18.17 -12.11 24.73
N HIS A 28 17.73 -10.94 25.20
CA HIS A 28 16.98 -10.76 26.43
C HIS A 28 15.48 -10.77 26.12
N LYS A 29 14.71 -11.58 26.84
CA LYS A 29 13.29 -11.97 26.71
C LYS A 29 12.24 -10.86 26.45
N GLN A 30 12.61 -9.62 26.32
CA GLN A 30 11.71 -8.49 26.03
C GLN A 30 12.04 -7.90 24.66
N LEU A 31 11.06 -7.93 23.73
CA LEU A 31 11.18 -7.27 22.45
C LEU A 31 11.22 -5.76 22.69
N SER A 32 12.28 -5.10 22.26
CA SER A 32 12.43 -3.65 22.33
C SER A 32 13.11 -3.12 21.08
N GLY A 33 12.84 -1.88 20.72
CA GLY A 33 13.43 -1.22 19.57
C GLY A 33 12.40 -0.51 18.71
N GLN A 34 12.68 -0.35 17.42
CA GLN A 34 11.84 0.37 16.48
C GLN A 34 11.55 -0.49 15.26
N ILE A 35 10.31 -0.45 14.80
CA ILE A 35 9.86 -1.01 13.52
C ILE A 35 9.40 0.15 12.64
N THR A 36 9.95 0.26 11.44
CA THR A 36 9.52 1.25 10.46
C THR A 36 8.75 0.57 9.33
N VAL A 37 7.51 0.99 9.13
CA VAL A 37 6.59 0.46 8.12
C VAL A 37 6.41 1.47 7.02
N GLY A 38 6.79 1.14 5.79
CA GLY A 38 6.43 1.90 4.60
C GLY A 38 5.02 1.51 4.14
N THR A 39 4.17 2.48 3.82
CA THR A 39 2.80 2.16 3.40
C THR A 39 2.24 3.17 2.42
N ILE A 40 1.33 2.72 1.56
CA ILE A 40 0.49 3.63 0.78
C ILE A 40 -0.59 4.24 1.69
N VAL A 41 -1.06 5.42 1.35
CA VAL A 41 -1.99 6.20 2.20
C VAL A 41 -3.23 5.40 2.58
N SER A 42 -3.92 4.79 1.61
CA SER A 42 -5.16 4.05 1.84
C SER A 42 -4.98 2.89 2.82
N VAL A 43 -3.91 2.11 2.66
CA VAL A 43 -3.60 0.97 3.56
C VAL A 43 -3.16 1.47 4.92
N GLY A 44 -2.29 2.49 4.97
CA GLY A 44 -1.76 3.02 6.21
C GLY A 44 -2.82 3.65 7.11
N LEU A 45 -3.77 4.39 6.54
CA LEU A 45 -4.85 4.99 7.32
C LEU A 45 -5.90 3.98 7.78
N SER A 46 -6.13 2.91 7.01
CA SER A 46 -7.15 1.91 7.33
C SER A 46 -6.68 0.85 8.32
N TYR A 47 -5.44 0.35 8.19
CA TYR A 47 -4.97 -0.82 8.94
C TYR A 47 -3.95 -0.49 10.03
N MET A 48 -3.08 0.50 9.80
CA MET A 48 -1.98 0.77 10.73
C MET A 48 -2.41 1.24 12.12
N PRO A 49 -3.45 2.07 12.30
CA PRO A 49 -3.84 2.52 13.63
C PRO A 49 -4.21 1.35 14.55
N GLU A 50 -5.11 0.47 14.10
CA GLU A 50 -5.57 -0.67 14.90
C GLU A 50 -4.45 -1.69 15.13
N ALA A 51 -3.68 -2.01 14.09
CA ALA A 51 -2.56 -2.95 14.17
C ALA A 51 -1.46 -2.44 15.12
N SER A 52 -1.11 -1.15 15.02
CA SER A 52 -0.10 -0.53 15.88
C SER A 52 -0.55 -0.49 17.34
N GLU A 53 -1.81 -0.15 17.60
CA GLU A 53 -2.34 -0.14 18.96
C GLU A 53 -2.38 -1.55 19.57
N ALA A 54 -2.83 -2.55 18.81
CA ALA A 54 -2.85 -3.93 19.25
C ALA A 54 -1.42 -4.47 19.55
N PHE A 55 -0.46 -4.14 18.70
CA PHE A 55 0.93 -4.54 18.87
C PHE A 55 1.58 -3.82 20.05
N ALA A 56 1.37 -2.52 20.22
CA ALA A 56 1.92 -1.75 21.34
C ALA A 56 1.44 -2.23 22.71
N ARG A 57 0.21 -2.75 22.81
CA ARG A 57 -0.29 -3.36 24.06
C ARG A 57 0.48 -4.63 24.43
N LEU A 58 0.94 -5.39 23.44
CA LEU A 58 1.69 -6.63 23.67
C LEU A 58 3.20 -6.37 23.84
N HIS A 59 3.71 -5.35 23.20
CA HIS A 59 5.13 -5.03 23.12
C HIS A 59 5.37 -3.51 23.35
N PRO A 60 5.18 -3.01 24.59
CA PRO A 60 5.22 -1.58 24.89
C PRO A 60 6.60 -0.94 24.72
N GLU A 61 7.66 -1.75 24.66
CA GLU A 61 9.04 -1.30 24.44
C GLU A 61 9.41 -1.20 22.95
N VAL A 62 8.46 -1.45 22.03
CA VAL A 62 8.67 -1.35 20.60
C VAL A 62 7.97 -0.11 20.05
N ASP A 63 8.74 0.78 19.43
CA ASP A 63 8.24 1.95 18.72
C ASP A 63 7.89 1.56 17.27
N ILE A 64 6.69 1.93 16.82
CA ILE A 64 6.26 1.71 15.44
C ILE A 64 6.20 3.06 14.72
N ARG A 65 6.96 3.17 13.66
CA ARG A 65 6.93 4.33 12.76
C ARG A 65 6.30 3.95 11.43
N THR A 66 5.45 4.85 10.93
CA THR A 66 4.81 4.69 9.63
C THR A 66 5.30 5.76 8.67
N GLU A 67 5.79 5.33 7.52
CA GLU A 67 6.22 6.22 6.44
C GLU A 67 5.31 6.05 5.23
N PHE A 68 4.75 7.15 4.75
CA PHE A 68 3.81 7.14 3.63
C PHE A 68 4.52 7.39 2.30
N GLY A 69 4.06 6.68 1.26
CA GLY A 69 4.57 6.85 -0.09
C GLY A 69 3.63 6.29 -1.15
N SER A 70 3.96 6.51 -2.42
CA SER A 70 3.35 5.76 -3.53
C SER A 70 3.78 4.29 -3.48
N ASN A 71 3.10 3.40 -4.22
CA ASN A 71 3.52 1.99 -4.34
C ASN A 71 5.01 1.87 -4.72
N ASP A 72 5.45 2.66 -5.69
CA ASP A 72 6.85 2.65 -6.16
C ASP A 72 7.81 3.10 -5.06
N ARG A 73 7.46 4.16 -4.34
CA ARG A 73 8.29 4.66 -3.25
C ARG A 73 8.37 3.67 -2.09
N VAL A 74 7.26 3.05 -1.71
CA VAL A 74 7.26 2.00 -0.66
C VAL A 74 8.11 0.81 -1.09
N PHE A 75 8.02 0.43 -2.36
CA PHE A 75 8.86 -0.63 -2.92
C PHE A 75 10.36 -0.29 -2.85
N GLU A 76 10.74 0.94 -3.24
CA GLU A 76 12.12 1.43 -3.15
C GLU A 76 12.61 1.44 -1.70
N MET A 77 11.86 2.06 -0.79
CA MET A 77 12.19 2.11 0.63
C MET A 77 12.44 0.73 1.21
N THR A 78 11.59 -0.25 0.85
CA THR A 78 11.73 -1.62 1.34
C THR A 78 12.96 -2.31 0.73
N THR A 79 13.19 -2.14 -0.57
CA THR A 79 14.33 -2.73 -1.27
C THR A 79 15.66 -2.15 -0.79
N GLU A 80 15.70 -0.85 -0.51
CA GLU A 80 16.88 -0.15 0.00
C GLU A 80 17.05 -0.32 1.52
N GLY A 81 16.08 -0.97 2.19
CA GLY A 81 16.07 -1.17 3.64
C GLY A 81 15.90 0.13 4.43
N GLU A 82 15.27 1.14 3.86
CA GLU A 82 14.88 2.36 4.58
C GLU A 82 13.74 2.09 5.57
N VAL A 83 12.91 1.09 5.25
CA VAL A 83 11.86 0.56 6.13
C VAL A 83 12.08 -0.93 6.33
N ASP A 84 11.58 -1.49 7.45
CA ASP A 84 11.71 -2.91 7.78
C ASP A 84 10.79 -3.77 6.91
N PHE A 85 9.59 -3.27 6.59
CA PHE A 85 8.67 -3.85 5.60
C PHE A 85 7.74 -2.81 4.98
N GLY A 86 7.16 -3.15 3.84
CA GLY A 86 6.27 -2.30 3.09
C GLY A 86 4.87 -2.91 2.93
N LEU A 87 3.84 -2.09 3.06
CA LEU A 87 2.45 -2.44 2.76
C LEU A 87 2.05 -1.78 1.45
N VAL A 88 1.76 -2.57 0.44
CA VAL A 88 1.43 -2.11 -0.91
C VAL A 88 0.22 -2.85 -1.46
N SER A 89 -0.51 -2.20 -2.36
CA SER A 89 -1.42 -2.87 -3.28
C SER A 89 -0.64 -3.30 -4.51
N PHE A 90 -0.98 -4.41 -5.14
CA PHE A 90 -0.36 -4.85 -6.40
C PHE A 90 1.17 -5.01 -6.32
N PRO A 91 1.65 -6.02 -5.58
CA PRO A 91 3.08 -6.26 -5.43
C PRO A 91 3.74 -6.63 -6.77
N ARG A 92 4.96 -6.15 -6.99
CA ARG A 92 5.76 -6.50 -8.16
C ARG A 92 6.61 -7.71 -7.86
N SER A 93 6.66 -8.67 -8.78
CA SER A 93 7.58 -9.80 -8.63
C SER A 93 9.04 -9.33 -8.67
N THR A 94 9.80 -9.66 -7.64
CA THR A 94 11.24 -9.36 -7.54
C THR A 94 11.96 -10.49 -6.82
N LYS A 95 13.25 -10.63 -7.08
CA LYS A 95 14.10 -11.63 -6.43
C LYS A 95 14.54 -11.22 -5.02
N HIS A 96 14.34 -9.95 -4.65
CA HIS A 96 14.89 -9.37 -3.42
C HIS A 96 13.89 -9.21 -2.29
N LEU A 97 12.59 -9.30 -2.59
CA LEU A 97 11.53 -9.15 -1.60
C LEU A 97 10.63 -10.39 -1.57
N GLN A 98 10.23 -10.74 -0.37
CA GLN A 98 9.22 -11.77 -0.13
C GLN A 98 7.88 -11.10 0.13
N TYR A 99 6.82 -11.62 -0.47
CA TYR A 99 5.47 -11.09 -0.31
C TYR A 99 4.61 -12.02 0.53
N VAL A 100 3.86 -11.41 1.44
CA VAL A 100 2.82 -12.08 2.22
C VAL A 100 1.50 -11.38 1.93
N LEU A 101 0.49 -12.14 1.55
CA LEU A 101 -0.86 -11.60 1.38
C LEU A 101 -1.41 -11.23 2.76
N LEU A 102 -1.65 -9.94 2.97
CA LEU A 102 -2.23 -9.43 4.20
C LEU A 102 -3.76 -9.59 4.17
N GLN A 103 -4.38 -9.04 3.13
CA GLN A 103 -5.83 -9.05 2.95
C GLN A 103 -6.18 -8.96 1.47
N GLN A 104 -7.34 -9.49 1.11
CA GLN A 104 -7.92 -9.36 -0.21
C GLN A 104 -9.23 -8.59 -0.11
N GLU A 105 -9.30 -7.47 -0.80
CA GLU A 105 -10.47 -6.59 -0.78
C GLU A 105 -11.17 -6.60 -2.14
N PRO A 106 -12.48 -6.88 -2.19
CA PRO A 106 -13.24 -6.80 -3.42
C PRO A 106 -13.45 -5.34 -3.82
N MET A 107 -13.22 -5.03 -5.09
CA MET A 107 -13.60 -3.74 -5.66
C MET A 107 -15.13 -3.60 -5.68
N ARG A 108 -15.61 -2.44 -5.28
CA ARG A 108 -17.04 -2.12 -5.27
C ARG A 108 -17.30 -0.85 -6.06
N ILE A 109 -18.48 -0.79 -6.68
CA ILE A 109 -18.98 0.43 -7.32
C ILE A 109 -19.85 1.15 -6.29
N VAL A 110 -19.58 2.43 -6.13
CA VAL A 110 -20.38 3.31 -5.29
C VAL A 110 -21.10 4.33 -6.17
N CYS A 111 -22.30 4.71 -5.78
CA CYS A 111 -23.09 5.72 -6.46
C CYS A 111 -23.94 6.51 -5.45
N SER A 112 -24.49 7.66 -5.89
CA SER A 112 -25.48 8.39 -5.09
C SER A 112 -26.68 7.50 -4.78
N ALA A 113 -27.29 7.70 -3.62
CA ALA A 113 -28.53 7.01 -3.24
C ALA A 113 -29.69 7.25 -4.22
N GLU A 114 -29.63 8.33 -4.97
CA GLU A 114 -30.62 8.68 -6.00
C GLU A 114 -30.33 8.04 -7.37
N HIS A 115 -29.18 7.38 -7.52
CA HIS A 115 -28.83 6.76 -8.78
C HIS A 115 -29.69 5.53 -9.08
N PRO A 116 -30.11 5.28 -10.33
CA PRO A 116 -30.97 4.14 -10.67
C PRO A 116 -30.41 2.77 -10.26
N LEU A 117 -29.09 2.65 -10.16
CA LEU A 117 -28.42 1.41 -9.70
C LEU A 117 -28.37 1.28 -8.17
N ALA A 118 -28.68 2.31 -7.40
CA ALA A 118 -28.53 2.31 -5.95
C ALA A 118 -29.46 1.31 -5.23
N SER A 119 -30.59 0.97 -5.86
CA SER A 119 -31.57 -0.02 -5.32
C SER A 119 -31.15 -1.47 -5.59
N GLN A 120 -30.09 -1.71 -6.35
CA GLN A 120 -29.63 -3.04 -6.71
C GLN A 120 -28.55 -3.52 -5.74
N HIS A 121 -28.66 -4.74 -5.27
CA HIS A 121 -27.63 -5.37 -4.43
C HIS A 121 -26.35 -5.67 -5.20
N GLU A 122 -26.49 -6.02 -6.47
CA GLU A 122 -25.39 -6.34 -7.36
C GLU A 122 -25.62 -5.69 -8.72
N VAL A 123 -24.56 -5.22 -9.33
CA VAL A 123 -24.56 -4.58 -10.65
C VAL A 123 -23.65 -5.40 -11.56
N THR A 124 -24.18 -5.77 -12.72
CA THR A 124 -23.37 -6.44 -13.76
C THR A 124 -22.51 -5.42 -14.51
N LEU A 125 -21.35 -5.82 -15.01
CA LEU A 125 -20.50 -4.94 -15.80
C LEU A 125 -21.22 -4.35 -17.03
N SER A 126 -22.16 -5.10 -17.63
CA SER A 126 -22.92 -4.61 -18.79
C SER A 126 -23.79 -3.40 -18.48
N GLN A 127 -24.25 -3.25 -17.24
CA GLN A 127 -25.02 -2.09 -16.79
C GLN A 127 -24.19 -0.82 -16.65
N LEU A 128 -22.86 -0.95 -16.63
CA LEU A 128 -21.95 0.19 -16.59
C LEU A 128 -21.69 0.81 -17.95
N ARG A 129 -22.13 0.16 -19.02
CA ARG A 129 -21.87 0.62 -20.39
C ARG A 129 -22.34 2.06 -20.59
N ARG A 130 -21.40 2.91 -21.00
CA ARG A 130 -21.59 4.34 -21.27
C ARG A 130 -22.09 5.17 -20.07
N LEU A 131 -22.01 4.63 -18.85
CA LEU A 131 -22.26 5.45 -17.68
C LEU A 131 -21.14 6.46 -17.46
N ASP A 132 -21.52 7.61 -16.93
CA ASP A 132 -20.56 8.58 -16.43
C ASP A 132 -19.99 8.06 -15.11
N MET A 133 -18.67 8.04 -15.02
CA MET A 133 -17.95 7.53 -13.86
C MET A 133 -16.93 8.55 -13.37
N ILE A 134 -16.71 8.52 -12.08
CA ILE A 134 -15.52 9.07 -11.43
C ILE A 134 -14.51 7.94 -11.35
N GLY A 135 -13.33 8.14 -11.87
CA GLY A 135 -12.27 7.13 -11.93
C GLY A 135 -11.04 7.54 -11.12
N PHE A 136 -10.13 6.60 -11.00
CA PHE A 136 -8.80 6.90 -10.50
C PHE A 136 -7.92 7.48 -11.61
N ASP A 137 -6.87 8.21 -11.21
CA ASP A 137 -5.85 8.71 -12.13
C ASP A 137 -5.23 7.55 -12.94
N ARG A 138 -5.00 7.79 -14.24
CA ARG A 138 -4.48 6.79 -15.18
C ARG A 138 -3.08 6.29 -14.84
N ALA A 139 -2.31 7.06 -14.09
CA ALA A 139 -0.98 6.66 -13.65
C ALA A 139 -1.05 5.57 -12.56
N LEU A 140 -2.18 5.42 -11.86
CA LEU A 140 -2.34 4.43 -10.81
C LEU A 140 -2.52 3.03 -11.40
N GLN A 141 -1.82 2.05 -10.84
CA GLN A 141 -1.95 0.65 -11.23
C GLN A 141 -3.37 0.13 -11.02
N LEU A 142 -4.05 0.58 -9.95
CA LEU A 142 -5.45 0.26 -9.69
C LEU A 142 -6.35 0.64 -10.88
N ARG A 143 -6.16 1.84 -11.46
CA ARG A 143 -6.90 2.26 -12.64
C ARG A 143 -6.63 1.37 -13.85
N GLN A 144 -5.39 0.98 -14.07
CA GLN A 144 -5.03 0.08 -15.16
C GLN A 144 -5.71 -1.28 -15.03
N GLU A 145 -5.80 -1.83 -13.82
CA GLU A 145 -6.52 -3.09 -13.56
C GLU A 145 -8.03 -2.96 -13.83
N ILE A 146 -8.64 -1.84 -13.40
CA ILE A 146 -10.05 -1.54 -13.69
C ILE A 146 -10.28 -1.46 -15.19
N ASP A 147 -9.47 -0.68 -15.91
CA ASP A 147 -9.59 -0.49 -17.36
C ASP A 147 -9.41 -1.81 -18.10
N GLN A 148 -8.49 -2.68 -17.66
CA GLN A 148 -8.32 -4.02 -18.23
C GLN A 148 -9.54 -4.91 -17.98
N CYS A 149 -10.10 -4.87 -16.78
CA CYS A 149 -11.32 -5.64 -16.45
C CYS A 149 -12.49 -5.22 -17.35
N LEU A 150 -12.73 -3.92 -17.48
CA LEU A 150 -13.79 -3.37 -18.34
C LEU A 150 -13.55 -3.71 -19.81
N SER A 151 -12.32 -3.57 -20.29
CA SER A 151 -11.93 -3.86 -21.66
C SER A 151 -12.13 -5.35 -22.00
N ARG A 152 -11.73 -6.27 -21.12
CA ARG A 152 -11.97 -7.72 -21.30
C ARG A 152 -13.45 -8.05 -21.38
N ALA A 153 -14.28 -7.31 -20.68
CA ALA A 153 -15.74 -7.45 -20.75
C ALA A 153 -16.38 -6.72 -21.95
N GLY A 154 -15.61 -5.99 -22.75
CA GLY A 154 -16.13 -5.17 -23.85
C GLY A 154 -16.99 -3.99 -23.38
N ILE A 155 -16.70 -3.44 -22.20
CA ILE A 155 -17.45 -2.35 -21.60
C ILE A 155 -16.67 -1.05 -21.70
N GLU A 156 -17.30 -0.03 -22.25
CA GLU A 156 -16.82 1.34 -22.27
C GLU A 156 -17.61 2.18 -21.27
N VAL A 157 -16.91 2.97 -20.46
CA VAL A 157 -17.48 3.93 -19.52
C VAL A 157 -16.99 5.34 -19.83
N ASN A 158 -17.74 6.35 -19.42
CA ASN A 158 -17.37 7.76 -19.61
C ASN A 158 -16.71 8.27 -18.32
N VAL A 159 -15.40 8.28 -18.24
CA VAL A 159 -14.70 8.86 -17.08
C VAL A 159 -14.76 10.38 -17.20
N ARG A 160 -15.49 11.02 -16.28
CA ARG A 160 -15.72 12.48 -16.24
C ARG A 160 -14.72 13.20 -15.36
N MET A 161 -14.29 12.55 -14.29
CA MET A 161 -13.35 13.10 -13.31
C MET A 161 -12.40 11.99 -12.88
N GLU A 162 -11.18 12.37 -12.53
CA GLU A 162 -10.15 11.44 -12.05
C GLU A 162 -9.56 11.96 -10.74
N PHE A 163 -9.30 11.06 -9.79
CA PHE A 163 -8.70 11.33 -8.50
C PHE A 163 -7.58 10.35 -8.21
N ASP A 164 -6.60 10.77 -7.45
CA ASP A 164 -5.43 9.97 -7.06
C ASP A 164 -5.65 9.09 -5.82
N ASN A 165 -6.75 9.32 -5.10
CA ASN A 165 -7.12 8.56 -3.90
C ASN A 165 -8.65 8.40 -3.78
N ALA A 166 -9.08 7.52 -2.88
CA ALA A 166 -10.51 7.24 -2.67
C ALA A 166 -11.21 8.25 -1.76
N ASP A 167 -10.46 9.10 -1.05
CA ASP A 167 -11.01 10.07 -0.07
C ASP A 167 -11.35 11.42 -0.72
N SER A 168 -10.97 11.59 -1.99
CA SER A 168 -11.26 12.80 -2.78
C SER A 168 -12.65 12.78 -3.39
#